data_91b1e3b1f76bc7a8d77e3898c2ef4eb2
#
_entry.id   91b1e3b1f76bc7a8d77e3898c2ef4eb2
#
_cell.length_a   1.000
_cell.length_b   1.000
_cell.length_c   1.000
_cell.angle_alpha   90.00
_cell.angle_beta   90.00
_cell.angle_gamma   90.00
#
_symmetry.space_group_name_H-M   'P 1'
#
loop_
_entity.id
_entity.type
_entity.pdbx_description
1 polymer ?
#
loop_
_entity_poly.entity_id
_entity_poly.type
_entity_poly.pdbx_seq_one_letter_code
_entity_poly.pdbx_strand_id
1 'polypeptide(L)'
;KANTGTKNYPLKIKAVNLGTIKSYGVPTVIDFGSDSCVPCKEMAPVLTTLNSEWQGKAAVQFMDVWKYQDGVKDFPVQVIPTQVFFNADGTPFAPSEELRKQINLTLYYLNETNEHAFTVHQGGITEAQMRQIFAEMGIK
;
A
#
# COMPACT_ATOMS: atom_id res chain seq x y z
N LYS A 1 8.89 -18.59 15.84
CA LYS A 1 8.94 -18.33 15.22
C LYS A 1 9.26 -18.00 14.41
N ALA A 2 9.60 -18.23 15.26
CA ALA A 2 10.28 -17.66 14.42
C ALA A 2 10.17 -17.62 13.06
N ASN A 3 9.44 -17.83 12.78
CA ASN A 3 9.16 -17.82 11.40
C ASN A 3 9.04 -16.46 10.75
N THR A 4 9.38 -15.42 11.47
CA THR A 4 9.24 -14.09 10.89
C THR A 4 10.03 -13.94 9.60
N GLY A 5 11.23 -14.50 9.53
CA GLY A 5 12.03 -14.40 8.33
C GLY A 5 11.55 -15.23 7.17
N THR A 6 10.57 -16.10 7.40
CA THR A 6 10.06 -16.97 6.35
C THR A 6 8.72 -16.52 5.81
N LYS A 7 8.10 -15.52 6.43
CA LYS A 7 6.84 -15.01 5.92
C LYS A 7 7.05 -14.37 4.55
N ASN A 8 6.20 -14.75 3.64
CA ASN A 8 6.29 -14.30 2.27
C ASN A 8 4.99 -13.60 1.89
N TYR A 9 5.11 -12.35 1.49
CA TYR A 9 3.96 -11.54 1.06
C TYR A 9 4.01 -11.42 -0.44
N PRO A 10 3.13 -12.14 -1.17
CA PRO A 10 3.22 -12.14 -2.63
C PRO A 10 2.99 -10.75 -3.18
N LEU A 11 3.71 -10.42 -4.25
CA LEU A 11 3.53 -9.13 -4.90
C LEU A 11 2.15 -9.02 -5.53
N LYS A 12 1.76 -10.02 -6.32
CA LYS A 12 0.49 -9.97 -7.04
C LYS A 12 -0.61 -10.66 -6.26
N ILE A 13 -1.70 -9.91 -6.02
CA ILE A 13 -2.87 -10.44 -5.31
C ILE A 13 -4.10 -10.20 -6.15
N LYS A 14 -5.15 -10.98 -5.87
CA LYS A 14 -6.41 -10.93 -6.63
C LYS A 14 -7.54 -10.32 -5.83
N ALA A 15 -7.36 -10.13 -4.54
CA ALA A 15 -8.37 -9.58 -3.66
C ALA A 15 -7.68 -8.89 -2.49
N VAL A 16 -8.34 -7.90 -1.92
CA VAL A 16 -7.83 -7.19 -0.74
C VAL A 16 -8.85 -7.35 0.37
N ASN A 17 -8.35 -7.78 1.52
CA ASN A 17 -9.19 -7.99 2.69
C ASN A 17 -8.48 -7.38 3.90
N LEU A 18 -9.16 -6.49 4.60
CA LEU A 18 -8.56 -5.80 5.75
C LEU A 18 -8.16 -6.77 6.85
N GLY A 19 -8.91 -7.85 7.04
CA GLY A 19 -8.54 -8.88 8.01
C GLY A 19 -7.23 -9.55 7.66
N THR A 20 -7.00 -9.81 6.38
CA THR A 20 -5.75 -10.41 5.91
C THR A 20 -4.59 -9.46 6.14
N ILE A 21 -4.78 -8.17 5.81
CA ILE A 21 -3.75 -7.15 6.02
C ILE A 21 -3.39 -7.07 7.51
N LYS A 22 -4.39 -7.05 8.38
CA LYS A 22 -4.17 -7.03 9.80
C LYS A 22 -3.39 -8.26 10.27
N SER A 23 -3.68 -9.40 9.68
CA SER A 23 -3.02 -10.66 10.06
C SER A 23 -1.54 -10.70 9.67
N TYR A 24 -1.12 -9.87 8.71
CA TYR A 24 0.29 -9.81 8.33
C TYR A 24 1.17 -9.32 9.48
N GLY A 25 0.68 -8.38 10.27
CA GLY A 25 1.46 -7.85 11.40
C GLY A 25 2.64 -6.99 10.99
N VAL A 26 2.67 -6.54 9.74
CA VAL A 26 3.74 -5.67 9.22
C VAL A 26 3.12 -4.51 8.44
N PRO A 27 3.84 -3.37 8.33
CA PRO A 27 3.35 -2.28 7.49
C PRO A 27 3.12 -2.76 6.06
N THR A 28 2.06 -2.26 5.43
CA THR A 28 1.60 -2.78 4.14
C THR A 28 1.25 -1.64 3.19
N VAL A 29 1.58 -1.82 1.92
CA VAL A 29 1.08 -0.98 0.84
C VAL A 29 0.41 -1.88 -0.20
N ILE A 30 -0.77 -1.47 -0.64
CA ILE A 30 -1.43 -2.11 -1.78
C ILE A 30 -1.45 -1.09 -2.92
N ASP A 31 -0.84 -1.44 -4.03
CA ASP A 31 -0.89 -0.64 -5.24
C ASP A 31 -2.01 -1.16 -6.14
N PHE A 32 -3.01 -0.31 -6.35
CA PHE A 32 -4.12 -0.63 -7.25
C PHE A 32 -3.78 -0.06 -8.62
N GLY A 33 -3.60 -0.93 -9.59
CA GLY A 33 -3.20 -0.53 -10.92
C GLY A 33 -3.69 -1.52 -11.96
N SER A 34 -2.97 -1.59 -13.08
CA SER A 34 -3.25 -2.60 -14.10
C SER A 34 -1.98 -2.88 -14.90
N ASP A 35 -1.86 -4.11 -15.36
CA ASP A 35 -0.76 -4.51 -16.24
C ASP A 35 -0.78 -3.76 -17.57
N SER A 36 -1.93 -3.18 -17.95
CA SER A 36 -2.10 -2.46 -19.21
C SER A 36 -1.99 -0.94 -19.05
N CYS A 37 -1.77 -0.45 -17.86
CA CYS A 37 -1.71 0.98 -17.57
C CYS A 37 -0.25 1.45 -17.66
N VAL A 38 0.02 2.47 -18.49
CA VAL A 38 1.39 2.91 -18.72
C VAL A 38 2.09 3.41 -17.46
N PRO A 39 1.53 4.35 -16.68
CA PRO A 39 2.21 4.77 -15.45
C PRO A 39 2.33 3.65 -14.42
N CYS A 40 1.39 2.69 -14.43
CA CYS A 40 1.51 1.51 -13.56
C CYS A 40 2.72 0.67 -13.94
N LYS A 41 2.94 0.47 -15.24
CA LYS A 41 4.09 -0.28 -15.73
C LYS A 41 5.40 0.42 -15.38
N GLU A 42 5.41 1.74 -15.46
CA GLU A 42 6.62 2.51 -15.19
C GLU A 42 7.07 2.37 -13.74
N MET A 43 6.14 2.23 -12.80
CA MET A 43 6.52 2.06 -11.41
C MET A 43 6.61 0.60 -10.96
N ALA A 44 6.28 -0.35 -11.83
CA ALA A 44 6.33 -1.77 -11.47
C ALA A 44 7.69 -2.22 -10.93
N PRO A 45 8.84 -1.76 -11.47
CA PRO A 45 10.13 -2.13 -10.92
C PRO A 45 10.32 -1.73 -9.46
N VAL A 46 9.75 -0.58 -9.05
CA VAL A 46 9.82 -0.14 -7.66
C VAL A 46 9.13 -1.16 -6.76
N LEU A 47 7.95 -1.60 -7.15
CA LEU A 47 7.21 -2.59 -6.37
C LEU A 47 7.96 -3.92 -6.27
N THR A 48 8.52 -4.37 -7.39
CA THR A 48 9.27 -5.62 -7.42
C THR A 48 10.49 -5.56 -6.51
N THR A 49 11.24 -4.46 -6.60
CA THR A 49 12.44 -4.26 -5.78
C THR A 49 12.08 -4.27 -4.29
N LEU A 50 11.09 -3.49 -3.91
CA LEU A 50 10.73 -3.35 -2.49
C LEU A 50 10.05 -4.61 -1.95
N ASN A 51 9.23 -5.27 -2.77
CA ASN A 51 8.63 -6.54 -2.36
C ASN A 51 9.73 -7.54 -2.00
N SER A 52 10.76 -7.63 -2.81
CA SER A 52 11.87 -8.54 -2.57
C SER A 52 12.71 -8.12 -1.36
N GLU A 53 13.05 -6.84 -1.31
CA GLU A 53 13.93 -6.33 -0.24
C GLU A 53 13.29 -6.44 1.13
N TRP A 54 11.98 -6.22 1.21
CA TRP A 54 11.27 -6.13 2.48
C TRP A 54 10.52 -7.39 2.90
N GLN A 55 10.81 -8.54 2.29
CA GLN A 55 10.17 -9.79 2.70
C GLN A 55 10.38 -10.03 4.19
N GLY A 56 9.28 -10.31 4.89
CA GLY A 56 9.31 -10.51 6.32
C GLY A 56 9.25 -9.23 7.14
N LYS A 57 9.43 -8.06 6.52
CA LYS A 57 9.44 -6.77 7.23
C LYS A 57 8.26 -5.91 6.87
N ALA A 58 7.84 -5.94 5.63
CA ALA A 58 6.72 -5.15 5.12
C ALA A 58 6.10 -5.89 3.96
N ALA A 59 4.82 -5.62 3.70
CA ALA A 59 4.12 -6.23 2.57
C ALA A 59 3.93 -5.19 1.48
N VAL A 60 4.47 -5.47 0.30
CA VAL A 60 4.32 -4.62 -0.88
C VAL A 60 3.56 -5.43 -1.92
N GLN A 61 2.32 -5.03 -2.19
CA GLN A 61 1.44 -5.84 -3.02
C GLN A 61 0.80 -5.01 -4.14
N PHE A 62 0.44 -5.70 -5.20
CA PHE A 62 -0.16 -5.11 -6.38
C PHE A 62 -1.43 -5.88 -6.74
N MET A 63 -2.52 -5.16 -7.02
CA MET A 63 -3.75 -5.77 -7.52
C MET A 63 -4.17 -5.09 -8.81
N ASP A 64 -4.44 -5.90 -9.85
CA ASP A 64 -4.92 -5.40 -11.13
C ASP A 64 -6.43 -5.17 -11.03
N VAL A 65 -6.85 -3.90 -10.96
CA VAL A 65 -8.25 -3.55 -10.76
C VAL A 65 -9.09 -3.76 -12.01
N TRP A 66 -8.47 -3.83 -13.18
CA TRP A 66 -9.21 -4.10 -14.41
C TRP A 66 -9.53 -5.58 -14.54
N LYS A 67 -8.68 -6.46 -13.97
CA LYS A 67 -8.96 -7.89 -13.93
C LYS A 67 -9.85 -8.28 -12.74
N TYR A 68 -9.66 -7.65 -11.60
CA TYR A 68 -10.34 -8.03 -10.36
C TYR A 68 -11.16 -6.86 -9.81
N GLN A 69 -12.16 -6.46 -10.56
CA GLN A 69 -12.94 -5.26 -10.29
C GLN A 69 -13.65 -5.28 -8.93
N ASP A 70 -14.13 -6.43 -8.49
CA ASP A 70 -14.82 -6.54 -7.21
C ASP A 70 -13.88 -6.27 -6.03
N GLY A 71 -12.61 -6.52 -6.20
CA GLY A 71 -11.65 -6.35 -5.11
C GLY A 71 -11.36 -4.92 -4.73
N VAL A 72 -11.78 -3.96 -5.56
CA VAL A 72 -11.44 -2.55 -5.34
C VAL A 72 -12.63 -1.74 -4.84
N LYS A 73 -13.83 -2.29 -4.87
CA LYS A 73 -15.04 -1.49 -4.63
C LYS A 73 -15.12 -0.86 -3.24
N ASP A 74 -14.44 -1.43 -2.25
CA ASP A 74 -14.45 -0.91 -0.89
C ASP A 74 -13.29 0.05 -0.60
N PHE A 75 -12.52 0.40 -1.62
CA PHE A 75 -11.33 1.24 -1.47
C PHE A 75 -11.47 2.53 -2.27
N PRO A 76 -10.89 3.63 -1.78
CA PRO A 76 -11.04 4.93 -2.45
C PRO A 76 -10.09 5.07 -3.64
N VAL A 77 -10.27 4.25 -4.66
CA VAL A 77 -9.46 4.27 -5.87
C VAL A 77 -10.24 4.99 -6.96
N GLN A 78 -9.81 6.22 -7.27
CA GLN A 78 -10.45 7.04 -8.31
C GLN A 78 -9.65 7.04 -9.59
N VAL A 79 -8.35 6.87 -9.49
CA VAL A 79 -7.44 6.83 -10.64
C VAL A 79 -6.47 5.68 -10.39
N ILE A 80 -5.77 5.24 -11.44
CA ILE A 80 -4.69 4.25 -11.28
C ILE A 80 -3.41 4.84 -11.86
N PRO A 81 -2.26 4.54 -11.25
CA PRO A 81 -2.12 3.75 -10.02
C PRO A 81 -2.50 4.55 -8.78
N THR A 82 -2.98 3.86 -7.75
CA THR A 82 -3.24 4.45 -6.42
C THR A 82 -2.68 3.49 -5.38
N GLN A 83 -1.93 4.02 -4.42
CA GLN A 83 -1.35 3.24 -3.35
C GLN A 83 -2.07 3.52 -2.04
N VAL A 84 -2.40 2.49 -1.29
CA VAL A 84 -3.07 2.60 0.01
C VAL A 84 -2.14 2.00 1.07
N PHE A 85 -1.93 2.74 2.15
CA PHE A 85 -0.93 2.40 3.17
C PHE A 85 -1.54 2.03 4.51
N PHE A 86 -1.04 0.96 5.12
CA PHE A 86 -1.53 0.44 6.40
C PHE A 86 -0.39 0.25 7.38
N ASN A 87 -0.66 0.56 8.65
CA ASN A 87 0.26 0.25 9.74
C ASN A 87 0.31 -1.27 9.98
N ALA A 88 1.26 -1.70 10.80
CA ALA A 88 1.43 -3.13 11.10
C ALA A 88 0.18 -3.77 11.72
N ASP A 89 -0.63 -2.99 12.43
CA ASP A 89 -1.84 -3.50 13.07
C ASP A 89 -3.07 -3.44 12.13
N GLY A 90 -2.87 -3.05 10.88
CA GLY A 90 -3.96 -2.98 9.91
C GLY A 90 -4.72 -1.67 9.90
N THR A 91 -4.38 -0.73 10.79
CA THR A 91 -5.00 0.59 10.78
C THR A 91 -4.41 1.44 9.65
N PRO A 92 -5.14 2.48 9.19
CA PRO A 92 -4.60 3.33 8.14
C PRO A 92 -3.38 4.11 8.63
N PHE A 93 -2.35 4.19 7.77
CA PHE A 93 -1.14 4.93 8.09
C PHE A 93 -1.45 6.41 8.34
N ALA A 94 -0.94 6.96 9.43
CA ALA A 94 -1.11 8.37 9.75
C ALA A 94 0.21 9.11 9.50
N PRO A 95 0.35 9.80 8.36
CA PRO A 95 1.61 10.47 8.03
C PRO A 95 1.84 11.71 8.90
N SER A 96 3.11 12.01 9.18
CA SER A 96 3.49 13.22 9.86
C SER A 96 3.25 14.43 8.97
N GLU A 97 3.18 15.62 9.57
CA GLU A 97 3.06 16.84 8.78
C GLU A 97 4.28 17.05 7.87
N GLU A 98 5.45 16.70 8.36
CA GLU A 98 6.67 16.81 7.56
C GLU A 98 6.59 15.96 6.30
N LEU A 99 6.13 14.73 6.43
CA LEU A 99 5.98 13.84 5.28
C LEU A 99 4.95 14.39 4.31
N ARG A 100 3.85 14.92 4.82
CA ARG A 100 2.77 15.46 3.98
C ARG A 100 3.19 16.70 3.20
N LYS A 101 4.19 17.43 3.69
CA LYS A 101 4.76 18.57 2.95
C LYS A 101 5.57 18.11 1.74
N GLN A 102 6.12 16.91 1.79
CA GLN A 102 7.01 16.41 0.75
C GLN A 102 6.30 15.48 -0.22
N ILE A 103 5.28 14.77 0.24
CA ILE A 103 4.55 13.78 -0.56
C ILE A 103 3.06 14.08 -0.44
N ASN A 104 2.39 14.15 -1.58
CA ASN A 104 0.96 14.46 -1.61
C ASN A 104 0.16 13.22 -1.22
N LEU A 105 -0.24 13.16 0.03
CA LEU A 105 -1.04 12.05 0.56
C LEU A 105 -2.44 12.55 0.88
N THR A 106 -3.44 11.76 0.49
CA THR A 106 -4.84 12.08 0.75
C THR A 106 -5.35 11.17 1.87
N LEU A 107 -5.96 11.78 2.88
CA LEU A 107 -6.55 11.04 3.99
C LEU A 107 -8.06 11.04 3.83
N TYR A 108 -8.65 9.85 3.90
CA TYR A 108 -10.10 9.68 3.83
C TYR A 108 -10.66 9.32 5.19
N TYR A 109 -11.83 9.89 5.49
CA TYR A 109 -12.50 9.69 6.77
C TYR A 109 -13.90 9.16 6.55
N LEU A 110 -14.39 8.37 7.49
CA LEU A 110 -15.76 7.87 7.43
C LEU A 110 -16.73 9.01 7.73
N ASN A 111 -17.80 9.13 6.94
CA ASN A 111 -18.76 10.21 7.10
C ASN A 111 -19.49 10.13 8.43
N GLU A 112 -19.82 8.91 8.88
CA GLU A 112 -20.64 8.72 10.06
C GLU A 112 -19.89 8.97 11.37
N THR A 113 -18.65 8.54 11.45
CA THR A 113 -17.88 8.59 12.69
C THR A 113 -16.73 9.59 12.63
N ASN A 114 -16.41 10.07 11.44
CA ASN A 114 -15.26 10.92 11.18
C ASN A 114 -13.94 10.24 11.55
N GLU A 115 -13.91 8.92 11.57
CA GLU A 115 -12.70 8.16 11.82
C GLU A 115 -11.84 8.09 10.55
N HIS A 116 -10.53 8.17 10.73
CA HIS A 116 -9.58 8.03 9.63
C HIS A 116 -9.67 6.61 9.06
N ALA A 117 -10.00 6.50 7.78
CA ALA A 117 -10.24 5.21 7.14
C ALA A 117 -9.12 4.78 6.21
N PHE A 118 -8.57 5.71 5.41
CA PHE A 118 -7.55 5.38 4.43
C PHE A 118 -6.58 6.52 4.24
N THR A 119 -5.32 6.17 3.93
CA THR A 119 -4.30 7.11 3.48
C THR A 119 -3.79 6.62 2.14
N VAL A 120 -3.88 7.47 1.12
CA VAL A 120 -3.55 7.07 -0.24
C VAL A 120 -2.60 8.04 -0.92
N HIS A 121 -1.87 7.54 -1.90
CA HIS A 121 -1.11 8.33 -2.85
C HIS A 121 -1.65 8.02 -4.23
N GLN A 122 -2.05 9.05 -4.98
CA GLN A 122 -2.59 8.90 -6.33
C GLN A 122 -1.50 9.15 -7.35
N GLY A 123 -1.46 8.30 -8.38
CA GLY A 123 -0.45 8.40 -9.43
C GLY A 123 0.78 7.58 -9.13
N GLY A 124 1.77 7.65 -10.01
CA GLY A 124 3.02 6.92 -9.83
C GLY A 124 3.78 7.39 -8.61
N ILE A 125 4.44 6.47 -7.93
CA ILE A 125 5.23 6.78 -6.76
C ILE A 125 6.66 6.31 -7.00
N THR A 126 7.63 7.09 -6.51
CA THR A 126 9.04 6.74 -6.67
C THR A 126 9.49 5.85 -5.54
N GLU A 127 10.60 5.16 -5.77
CA GLU A 127 11.21 4.34 -4.72
C GLU A 127 11.57 5.19 -3.50
N ALA A 128 12.11 6.38 -3.73
CA ALA A 128 12.50 7.29 -2.63
C ALA A 128 11.29 7.69 -1.79
N GLN A 129 10.16 8.00 -2.43
CA GLN A 129 8.94 8.34 -1.73
C GLN A 129 8.41 7.16 -0.92
N MET A 130 8.43 5.98 -1.51
CA MET A 130 7.99 4.77 -0.83
C MET A 130 8.83 4.52 0.42
N ARG A 131 10.16 4.69 0.30
CA ARG A 131 11.05 4.50 1.44
C ARG A 131 10.82 5.54 2.53
N GLN A 132 10.51 6.80 2.16
CA GLN A 132 10.19 7.83 3.16
C GLN A 132 8.93 7.48 3.94
N ILE A 133 7.90 6.99 3.24
CA ILE A 133 6.65 6.60 3.90
C ILE A 133 6.89 5.45 4.86
N PHE A 134 7.58 4.41 4.41
CA PHE A 134 7.81 3.23 5.23
C PHE A 134 8.79 3.49 6.38
N ALA A 135 9.70 4.46 6.22
CA ALA A 135 10.58 4.85 7.32
C ALA A 135 9.78 5.35 8.51
N GLU A 136 8.67 6.07 8.27
CA GLU A 136 7.81 6.52 9.35
C GLU A 136 7.09 5.36 10.04
N MET A 137 7.00 4.21 9.38
CA MET A 137 6.43 3.02 9.97
C MET A 137 7.50 2.05 10.50
N GLY A 138 8.74 2.53 10.57
CA GLY A 138 9.83 1.76 11.17
C GLY A 138 10.60 0.84 10.24
N ILE A 139 10.40 0.96 8.93
CA ILE A 139 11.06 0.10 7.93
C ILE A 139 12.21 0.85 7.28
N LYS A 140 13.39 0.27 7.34
CA LYS A 140 14.59 0.90 6.74
C LYS A 140 15.16 0.11 5.58
#